data_272f45a108ce568463cd44246f681568
#
_entry.id   272f45a108ce568463cd44246f681568
#
_cell.length_a   1.000
_cell.length_b   1.000
_cell.length_c   1.000
_cell.angle_alpha   90.00
_cell.angle_beta   90.00
_cell.angle_gamma   90.00
#
_symmetry.space_group_name_H-M   'P 1'
#
loop_
_entity.id
_entity.type
_entity.pdbx_description
1 polymer ?
#
loop_
_entity_poly.entity_id
_entity_poly.type
_entity_poly.pdbx_seq_one_letter_code
_entity_poly.pdbx_strand_id
1 'polypeptide(L)'
;MNLIKLIKNKLQLKSFDEKVSDFLDKAFLKENNDNLIHNNGNLVREDSKLCVFEHNFATGIYLRRMILARGAYVVGCIHKRDHVWFLLDGYVTVATQNGKQDYVAPYVGFAKAGTRRIVYAHEKTIFQNVFQNPFEYRNLDKLEEYNFSLTKKDYDDFIRSRDIKSS
;
A
#
# COMPACT_ATOMS: atom_id res chain seq x y z
N MET A 1 -31.22 24.46 -22.70
CA MET A 1 -30.41 23.57 -21.82
C MET A 1 -29.36 22.93 -22.69
N ASN A 2 -28.07 23.20 -22.42
CA ASN A 2 -26.97 22.91 -23.36
C ASN A 2 -26.64 21.41 -23.34
N LEU A 3 -26.83 20.70 -24.47
CA LEU A 3 -26.62 19.26 -24.68
C LEU A 3 -25.22 18.81 -24.22
N ILE A 4 -24.21 19.69 -24.39
CA ILE A 4 -22.82 19.47 -23.96
C ILE A 4 -22.73 19.39 -22.42
N LYS A 5 -23.53 20.14 -21.68
CA LYS A 5 -23.58 20.12 -20.21
C LYS A 5 -24.27 18.84 -19.71
N LEU A 6 -25.24 18.31 -20.45
CA LEU A 6 -25.93 17.07 -20.13
C LEU A 6 -25.04 15.84 -20.41
N ILE A 7 -24.21 15.88 -21.46
CA ILE A 7 -23.24 14.83 -21.79
C ILE A 7 -22.10 14.81 -20.80
N LYS A 8 -21.62 16.00 -20.35
CA LYS A 8 -20.59 16.08 -19.29
C LYS A 8 -21.09 15.55 -17.94
N ASN A 9 -22.37 15.72 -17.60
CA ASN A 9 -22.95 15.18 -16.37
C ASN A 9 -23.28 13.68 -16.44
N LYS A 10 -23.43 13.09 -17.62
CA LYS A 10 -23.67 11.63 -17.79
C LYS A 10 -22.41 10.81 -17.99
N LEU A 11 -21.33 11.42 -18.43
CA LEU A 11 -20.01 10.83 -18.56
C LEU A 11 -19.05 11.55 -17.61
N GLN A 12 -19.26 11.37 -16.31
CA GLN A 12 -18.21 11.61 -15.33
C GLN A 12 -17.15 10.51 -15.56
N LEU A 13 -16.33 10.72 -16.59
CA LEU A 13 -15.16 9.87 -16.84
C LEU A 13 -14.28 10.02 -15.60
N LYS A 14 -14.15 8.93 -14.86
CA LYS A 14 -13.21 8.85 -13.75
C LYS A 14 -11.85 9.33 -14.23
N SER A 15 -11.17 10.11 -13.41
CA SER A 15 -9.78 10.51 -13.68
C SER A 15 -8.90 9.27 -13.85
N PHE A 16 -7.74 9.42 -14.44
CA PHE A 16 -6.79 8.32 -14.57
C PHE A 16 -6.47 7.71 -13.19
N ASP A 17 -6.27 8.56 -12.18
CA ASP A 17 -5.96 8.15 -10.81
C ASP A 17 -7.10 7.35 -10.17
N GLU A 18 -8.36 7.76 -10.40
CA GLU A 18 -9.53 6.98 -9.93
C GLU A 18 -9.62 5.62 -10.61
N LYS A 19 -9.31 5.54 -11.91
CA LYS A 19 -9.30 4.26 -12.64
C LYS A 19 -8.20 3.34 -12.13
N VAL A 20 -7.02 3.87 -11.86
CA VAL A 20 -5.89 3.11 -11.29
C VAL A 20 -6.24 2.65 -9.87
N SER A 21 -6.82 3.52 -9.04
CA SER A 21 -7.28 3.15 -7.70
C SER A 21 -8.33 2.05 -7.73
N ASP A 22 -9.35 2.17 -8.58
CA ASP A 22 -10.38 1.15 -8.76
C ASP A 22 -9.80 -0.19 -9.26
N PHE A 23 -8.82 -0.14 -10.15
CA PHE A 23 -8.13 -1.34 -10.62
C PHE A 23 -7.38 -2.02 -9.48
N LEU A 24 -6.64 -1.25 -8.69
CA LEU A 24 -5.90 -1.76 -7.53
C LEU A 24 -6.84 -2.31 -6.46
N ASP A 25 -7.97 -1.62 -6.20
CA ASP A 25 -8.99 -2.11 -5.27
C ASP A 25 -9.60 -3.43 -5.74
N LYS A 26 -9.92 -3.54 -7.03
CA LYS A 26 -10.44 -4.78 -7.63
C LYS A 26 -9.40 -5.89 -7.63
N ALA A 27 -8.16 -5.60 -7.96
CA ALA A 27 -7.06 -6.55 -7.89
C ALA A 27 -6.91 -7.04 -6.44
N PHE A 28 -6.87 -6.13 -5.46
CA PHE A 28 -6.79 -6.47 -4.04
C PHE A 28 -7.95 -7.36 -3.56
N LEU A 29 -9.19 -7.03 -3.96
CA LEU A 29 -10.39 -7.79 -3.57
C LEU A 29 -10.51 -9.13 -4.32
N LYS A 30 -10.11 -9.19 -5.59
CA LYS A 30 -10.18 -10.42 -6.40
C LYS A 30 -9.14 -11.45 -5.95
N GLU A 31 -7.96 -10.98 -5.62
CA GLU A 31 -6.83 -11.82 -5.25
C GLU A 31 -6.95 -12.45 -3.86
N ASN A 32 -7.89 -11.98 -3.03
CA ASN A 32 -8.31 -12.72 -1.83
C ASN A 32 -8.99 -14.07 -2.15
N ASN A 33 -9.34 -14.33 -3.43
CA ASN A 33 -9.98 -15.57 -3.87
C ASN A 33 -9.08 -16.46 -4.73
N ASP A 34 -8.02 -15.92 -5.35
CA ASP A 34 -7.19 -16.64 -6.33
C ASP A 34 -5.69 -16.56 -5.98
N ASN A 35 -5.21 -17.48 -5.16
CA ASN A 35 -3.76 -17.71 -4.93
C ASN A 35 -2.95 -16.56 -4.33
N LEU A 36 -3.59 -15.59 -3.67
CA LEU A 36 -2.90 -14.57 -2.91
C LEU A 36 -3.29 -14.64 -1.43
N ILE A 37 -2.31 -14.66 -0.58
CA ILE A 37 -2.48 -14.67 0.86
C ILE A 37 -2.48 -13.23 1.36
N HIS A 38 -3.53 -12.85 2.10
CA HIS A 38 -3.51 -11.62 2.86
C HIS A 38 -2.52 -11.79 4.02
N ASN A 39 -1.38 -11.17 3.92
CA ASN A 39 -0.35 -11.24 4.95
C ASN A 39 -0.12 -9.84 5.51
N ASN A 40 -0.66 -9.59 6.72
CA ASN A 40 -0.47 -8.36 7.48
C ASN A 40 -0.66 -7.08 6.64
N GLY A 41 -1.82 -6.95 6.01
CA GLY A 41 -2.18 -5.80 5.20
C GLY A 41 -1.52 -5.75 3.81
N ASN A 42 -0.86 -6.83 3.37
CA ASN A 42 -0.36 -6.97 2.01
C ASN A 42 -0.83 -8.28 1.40
N LEU A 43 -1.08 -8.24 0.09
CA LEU A 43 -1.31 -9.44 -0.69
C LEU A 43 0.03 -9.99 -1.17
N VAL A 44 0.25 -11.27 -0.96
CA VAL A 44 1.43 -12.02 -1.43
C VAL A 44 0.96 -13.21 -2.22
N ARG A 45 1.73 -13.62 -3.22
CA ARG A 45 1.45 -14.86 -3.93
C ARG A 45 1.48 -16.04 -2.97
N GLU A 46 0.60 -17.04 -3.23
CA GLU A 46 0.36 -18.19 -2.35
C GLU A 46 1.59 -19.07 -2.12
N ASP A 47 2.55 -19.10 -3.05
CA ASP A 47 3.82 -19.69 -2.75
C ASP A 47 4.60 -18.75 -1.80
N SER A 48 4.22 -18.83 -0.53
CA SER A 48 4.72 -18.03 0.58
C SER A 48 6.26 -18.06 0.75
N LYS A 49 6.94 -18.94 0.05
CA LYS A 49 8.40 -18.96 -0.08
C LYS A 49 8.94 -17.74 -0.82
N LEU A 50 8.09 -17.03 -1.59
CA LEU A 50 8.47 -15.83 -2.31
C LEU A 50 8.50 -14.57 -1.46
N CYS A 51 7.80 -14.57 -0.32
CA CYS A 51 7.78 -13.41 0.57
C CYS A 51 7.70 -13.81 2.03
N VAL A 52 8.66 -13.34 2.82
CA VAL A 52 8.68 -13.50 4.28
C VAL A 52 8.53 -12.13 4.92
N PHE A 53 7.65 -12.02 5.92
CA PHE A 53 7.47 -10.82 6.73
C PHE A 53 8.09 -10.99 8.10
N GLU A 54 8.87 -10.00 8.51
CA GLU A 54 9.40 -9.88 9.86
C GLU A 54 8.83 -8.62 10.52
N HIS A 55 8.40 -8.75 11.76
CA HIS A 55 7.78 -7.69 12.56
C HIS A 55 8.66 -7.37 13.75
N ASN A 56 9.12 -6.13 13.82
CA ASN A 56 9.98 -5.65 14.89
C ASN A 56 9.38 -4.37 15.49
N PHE A 57 9.65 -4.13 16.78
CA PHE A 57 9.04 -3.05 17.54
C PHE A 57 10.09 -2.33 18.37
N ALA A 58 9.96 -1.00 18.37
CA ALA A 58 10.63 -0.12 19.32
C ALA A 58 9.60 0.86 19.87
N THR A 59 9.94 1.62 20.89
CA THR A 59 9.04 2.62 21.48
C THR A 59 8.51 3.59 20.40
N GLY A 60 7.20 3.62 20.24
CA GLY A 60 6.53 4.47 19.25
C GLY A 60 6.70 4.05 17.78
N ILE A 61 7.39 2.94 17.50
CA ILE A 61 7.78 2.52 16.15
C ILE A 61 7.41 1.06 15.90
N TYR A 62 6.91 0.80 14.69
CA TYR A 62 6.74 -0.52 14.11
C TYR A 62 7.57 -0.67 12.84
N LEU A 63 8.42 -1.67 12.79
CA LEU A 63 9.22 -2.04 11.63
C LEU A 63 8.63 -3.28 10.96
N ARG A 64 8.33 -3.19 9.67
CA ARG A 64 7.93 -4.33 8.86
C ARG A 64 8.95 -4.54 7.75
N ARG A 65 9.68 -5.64 7.85
CA ARG A 65 10.62 -6.08 6.82
C ARG A 65 9.96 -7.12 5.92
N MET A 66 10.15 -6.97 4.63
CA MET A 66 9.78 -7.94 3.61
C MET A 66 11.08 -8.50 3.01
N ILE A 67 11.20 -9.82 3.01
CA ILE A 67 12.26 -10.52 2.30
C ILE A 67 11.59 -11.16 1.09
N LEU A 68 11.89 -10.63 -0.09
CA LEU A 68 11.29 -11.01 -1.35
C LEU A 68 12.24 -11.86 -2.16
N ALA A 69 11.77 -13.00 -2.66
CA ALA A 69 12.52 -13.75 -3.65
C ALA A 69 12.44 -13.03 -5.01
N ARG A 70 13.36 -13.36 -5.92
CA ARG A 70 13.30 -12.90 -7.32
C ARG A 70 11.97 -13.26 -7.94
N GLY A 71 11.33 -12.30 -8.61
CA GLY A 71 10.02 -12.45 -9.27
C GLY A 71 8.83 -12.31 -8.32
N ALA A 72 9.05 -12.14 -7.03
CA ALA A 72 7.98 -11.83 -6.09
C ALA A 72 7.39 -10.45 -6.37
N TYR A 73 6.06 -10.32 -6.17
CA TYR A 73 5.42 -9.01 -6.10
C TYR A 73 4.50 -8.94 -4.89
N VAL A 74 4.35 -7.74 -4.37
CA VAL A 74 3.49 -7.44 -3.22
C VAL A 74 2.58 -6.27 -3.59
N VAL A 75 1.28 -6.47 -3.46
CA VAL A 75 0.28 -5.40 -3.59
C VAL A 75 -0.03 -4.89 -2.19
N GLY A 76 0.36 -3.66 -1.90
CA GLY A 76 0.16 -3.06 -0.58
C GLY A 76 -1.23 -2.45 -0.41
N CYS A 77 -1.63 -2.25 0.85
CA CYS A 77 -2.78 -1.42 1.22
C CYS A 77 -2.49 0.07 1.03
N ILE A 78 -3.52 0.90 1.14
CA ILE A 78 -3.36 2.36 1.17
C ILE A 78 -2.84 2.75 2.56
N HIS A 79 -1.74 3.48 2.60
CA HIS A 79 -1.14 3.94 3.85
C HIS A 79 -1.91 5.15 4.40
N LYS A 80 -2.37 5.08 5.63
CA LYS A 80 -3.10 6.17 6.29
C LYS A 80 -2.20 7.34 6.71
N ARG A 81 -0.88 7.11 6.79
CA ARG A 81 0.11 8.07 7.29
C ARG A 81 1.37 8.07 6.45
N ASP A 82 2.08 9.20 6.49
CA ASP A 82 3.43 9.27 5.95
C ASP A 82 4.33 8.28 6.67
N HIS A 83 5.22 7.64 5.94
CA HIS A 83 6.19 6.71 6.51
C HIS A 83 7.47 6.66 5.67
N VAL A 84 8.52 6.16 6.28
CA VAL A 84 9.81 5.92 5.63
C VAL A 84 9.93 4.46 5.25
N TRP A 85 10.58 4.21 4.12
CA TRP A 85 10.94 2.87 3.70
C TRP A 85 12.40 2.80 3.24
N PHE A 86 12.98 1.64 3.38
CA PHE A 86 14.37 1.36 3.00
C PHE A 86 14.39 0.17 2.06
N LEU A 87 15.13 0.29 0.97
CA LEU A 87 15.60 -0.84 0.19
C LEU A 87 17.02 -1.15 0.70
N LEU A 88 17.15 -2.21 1.50
CA LEU A 88 18.39 -2.56 2.16
C LEU A 88 19.27 -3.45 1.28
N ASP A 89 18.64 -4.25 0.42
CA ASP A 89 19.29 -5.15 -0.53
C ASP A 89 18.37 -5.36 -1.74
N GLY A 90 18.95 -5.59 -2.91
CA GLY A 90 18.25 -5.95 -4.12
C GLY A 90 17.87 -4.79 -5.05
N TYR A 91 17.06 -5.15 -6.05
CA TYR A 91 16.55 -4.27 -7.10
C TYR A 91 15.04 -4.47 -7.27
N VAL A 92 14.27 -3.38 -7.22
CA VAL A 92 12.80 -3.42 -7.32
C VAL A 92 12.25 -2.39 -8.29
N THR A 93 11.10 -2.71 -8.90
CA THR A 93 10.19 -1.73 -9.46
C THR A 93 9.07 -1.45 -8.47
N VAL A 94 8.84 -0.18 -8.14
CA VAL A 94 7.71 0.27 -7.33
C VAL A 94 6.72 1.02 -8.22
N ALA A 95 5.50 0.53 -8.31
CA ALA A 95 4.39 1.19 -9.01
C ALA A 95 3.42 1.81 -8.00
N THR A 96 2.95 3.01 -8.29
CA THR A 96 1.94 3.76 -7.54
C THR A 96 0.92 4.36 -8.50
N GLN A 97 -0.07 5.07 -7.97
CA GLN A 97 -0.98 5.88 -8.80
C GLN A 97 -0.26 6.96 -9.64
N ASN A 98 0.96 7.34 -9.26
CA ASN A 98 1.75 8.37 -9.95
C ASN A 98 2.73 7.79 -10.99
N GLY A 99 2.66 6.50 -11.26
CA GLY A 99 3.53 5.79 -12.20
C GLY A 99 4.44 4.76 -11.52
N LYS A 100 5.43 4.29 -12.27
CA LYS A 100 6.40 3.31 -11.81
C LYS A 100 7.81 3.87 -11.81
N GLN A 101 8.62 3.41 -10.86
CA GLN A 101 10.03 3.77 -10.75
C GLN A 101 10.84 2.58 -10.26
N ASP A 102 12.06 2.47 -10.77
CA ASP A 102 13.02 1.45 -10.39
C ASP A 102 13.96 1.97 -9.30
N TYR A 103 14.30 1.09 -8.35
CA TYR A 103 15.20 1.40 -7.24
C TYR A 103 16.19 0.26 -7.03
N VAL A 104 17.43 0.64 -6.84
CA VAL A 104 18.55 -0.28 -6.50
C VAL A 104 19.02 0.04 -5.08
N ALA A 105 19.27 -1.00 -4.28
CA ALA A 105 19.79 -0.85 -2.92
C ALA A 105 21.24 -0.31 -2.91
N PRO A 106 21.65 0.43 -1.87
CA PRO A 106 20.79 0.91 -0.77
C PRO A 106 19.96 2.16 -1.17
N TYR A 107 18.72 2.24 -0.74
CA TYR A 107 17.87 3.38 -1.02
C TYR A 107 16.96 3.71 0.17
N VAL A 108 16.70 4.99 0.42
CA VAL A 108 15.74 5.50 1.40
C VAL A 108 14.65 6.24 0.67
N GLY A 109 13.40 5.86 0.90
CA GLY A 109 12.25 6.49 0.31
C GLY A 109 11.25 7.00 1.35
N PHE A 110 10.46 7.98 0.95
CA PHE A 110 9.39 8.56 1.75
C PHE A 110 8.06 8.32 1.03
N ALA A 111 7.11 7.75 1.73
CA ALA A 111 5.77 7.52 1.21
C ALA A 111 4.77 8.44 1.90
N LYS A 112 3.97 9.13 1.10
CA LYS A 112 2.90 9.99 1.57
C LYS A 112 1.65 9.19 1.93
N ALA A 113 0.89 9.69 2.89
CA ALA A 113 -0.45 9.20 3.18
C ALA A 113 -1.30 9.16 1.89
N GLY A 114 -2.17 8.17 1.78
CA GLY A 114 -2.97 7.93 0.57
C GLY A 114 -2.25 7.13 -0.52
N THR A 115 -0.95 6.82 -0.36
CA THR A 115 -0.21 6.05 -1.35
C THR A 115 -0.46 4.55 -1.18
N ARG A 116 -0.77 3.87 -2.29
CA ARG A 116 -0.71 2.41 -2.44
C ARG A 116 0.45 2.07 -3.36
N ARG A 117 1.14 0.97 -3.07
CA ARG A 117 2.29 0.52 -3.88
C ARG A 117 2.13 -0.92 -4.30
N ILE A 118 2.61 -1.21 -5.51
CA ILE A 118 2.97 -2.56 -5.95
C ILE A 118 4.49 -2.59 -6.00
N VAL A 119 5.10 -3.54 -5.32
CA VAL A 119 6.55 -3.75 -5.32
C VAL A 119 6.83 -5.05 -6.06
N TYR A 120 7.63 -4.99 -7.12
CA TYR A 120 8.11 -6.16 -7.85
C TYR A 120 9.62 -6.31 -7.64
N ALA A 121 10.06 -7.48 -7.23
CA ALA A 121 11.46 -7.79 -6.96
C ALA A 121 12.14 -8.43 -8.19
N HIS A 122 13.10 -7.75 -8.79
CA HIS A 122 13.89 -8.27 -9.92
C HIS A 122 14.95 -9.28 -9.49
N GLU A 123 15.33 -9.21 -8.21
CA GLU A 123 16.25 -10.14 -7.56
C GLU A 123 15.85 -10.33 -6.10
N LYS A 124 16.58 -11.16 -5.33
CA LYS A 124 16.32 -11.27 -3.90
C LYS A 124 16.44 -9.88 -3.26
N THR A 125 15.45 -9.51 -2.51
CA THR A 125 15.28 -8.13 -2.03
C THR A 125 14.96 -8.10 -0.54
N ILE A 126 15.55 -7.13 0.17
CA ILE A 126 15.19 -6.78 1.55
C ILE A 126 14.60 -5.39 1.54
N PHE A 127 13.29 -5.31 1.74
CA PHE A 127 12.51 -4.07 1.76
C PHE A 127 11.91 -3.84 3.14
N GLN A 128 12.22 -2.72 3.78
CA GLN A 128 11.80 -2.42 5.15
C GLN A 128 10.97 -1.16 5.22
N ASN A 129 9.81 -1.21 5.87
CA ASN A 129 8.98 -0.06 6.17
C ASN A 129 9.07 0.27 7.66
N VAL A 130 9.02 1.57 7.97
CA VAL A 130 9.03 2.12 9.32
C VAL A 130 7.74 2.90 9.54
N PHE A 131 6.89 2.42 10.42
CA PHE A 131 5.58 2.99 10.73
C PHE A 131 5.52 3.56 12.14
N GLN A 132 4.66 4.54 12.31
CA GLN A 132 4.30 5.03 13.64
C GLN A 132 3.52 3.95 14.40
N ASN A 133 3.82 3.83 15.70
CA ASN A 133 3.10 2.96 16.64
C ASN A 133 2.98 3.64 18.03
N PRO A 134 2.31 4.80 18.10
CA PRO A 134 2.27 5.60 19.33
C PRO A 134 1.52 4.92 20.49
N PHE A 135 0.70 3.92 20.19
CA PHE A 135 -0.05 3.13 21.17
C PHE A 135 0.66 1.83 21.56
N GLU A 136 1.87 1.62 21.06
CA GLU A 136 2.70 0.45 21.34
C GLU A 136 1.99 -0.89 21.06
N TYR A 137 1.13 -0.93 20.04
CA TYR A 137 0.46 -2.15 19.64
C TYR A 137 1.47 -3.25 19.26
N ARG A 138 1.22 -4.46 19.80
CA ARG A 138 1.93 -5.70 19.41
C ARG A 138 1.02 -6.62 18.60
N ASN A 139 -0.29 -6.38 18.65
CA ASN A 139 -1.28 -7.08 17.85
C ASN A 139 -1.25 -6.52 16.43
N LEU A 140 -1.05 -7.39 15.44
CA LEU A 140 -0.89 -7.01 14.03
C LEU A 140 -2.19 -6.43 13.44
N ASP A 141 -3.36 -6.93 13.85
CA ASP A 141 -4.65 -6.44 13.34
C ASP A 141 -4.87 -4.97 13.75
N LYS A 142 -4.53 -4.63 15.00
CA LYS A 142 -4.59 -3.23 15.48
C LYS A 142 -3.59 -2.33 14.76
N LEU A 143 -2.41 -2.85 14.44
CA LEU A 143 -1.41 -2.11 13.64
C LEU A 143 -1.87 -1.89 12.21
N GLU A 144 -2.52 -2.88 11.61
CA GLU A 144 -3.10 -2.77 10.28
C GLU A 144 -4.24 -1.76 10.27
N GLU A 145 -5.18 -1.87 11.19
CA GLU A 145 -6.26 -0.90 11.35
C GLU A 145 -5.73 0.53 11.54
N TYR A 146 -4.68 0.70 12.35
CA TYR A 146 -4.08 2.00 12.59
C TYR A 146 -3.37 2.59 11.38
N ASN A 147 -2.63 1.78 10.62
CA ASN A 147 -1.72 2.26 9.58
C ASN A 147 -2.28 2.18 8.16
N PHE A 148 -3.29 1.32 7.89
CA PHE A 148 -3.71 1.00 6.54
C PHE A 148 -5.22 1.11 6.33
N SER A 149 -5.60 1.34 5.07
CA SER A 149 -6.95 1.17 4.55
C SER A 149 -6.90 0.15 3.41
N LEU A 150 -7.88 -0.74 3.36
CA LEU A 150 -7.95 -1.78 2.33
C LEU A 150 -8.38 -1.20 0.98
N THR A 151 -9.36 -0.29 1.00
CA THR A 151 -9.91 0.34 -0.20
C THR A 151 -9.77 1.86 -0.17
N LYS A 152 -9.94 2.48 -1.33
CA LYS A 152 -9.98 3.95 -1.43
C LYS A 152 -11.12 4.54 -0.60
N LYS A 153 -12.27 3.87 -0.59
CA LYS A 153 -13.43 4.29 0.21
C LYS A 153 -13.08 4.33 1.71
N ASP A 154 -12.44 3.28 2.23
CA ASP A 154 -12.04 3.22 3.63
C ASP A 154 -11.05 4.35 3.97
N TYR A 155 -10.15 4.68 3.04
CA TYR A 155 -9.22 5.78 3.22
C TYR A 155 -9.94 7.14 3.23
N ASP A 156 -10.88 7.37 2.32
CA ASP A 156 -11.65 8.62 2.27
C ASP A 156 -12.53 8.78 3.51
N ASP A 157 -13.12 7.70 4.02
CA ASP A 157 -13.86 7.69 5.28
C ASP A 157 -12.94 8.02 6.49
N PHE A 158 -11.73 7.49 6.50
CA PHE A 158 -10.72 7.81 7.50
C PHE A 158 -10.35 9.31 7.49
N ILE A 159 -10.11 9.90 6.32
CA ILE A 159 -9.78 11.33 6.20
C ILE A 159 -10.94 12.18 6.72
N ARG A 160 -12.18 11.92 6.27
CA ARG A 160 -13.38 12.65 6.74
C ARG A 160 -13.55 12.61 8.26
N SER A 161 -13.27 11.45 8.88
CA SER A 161 -13.38 11.30 10.32
C SER A 161 -12.37 12.13 11.12
N ARG A 162 -11.25 12.50 10.51
CA ARG A 162 -10.23 13.35 11.12
C ARG A 162 -10.60 14.83 11.04
N ASP A 163 -11.14 15.26 9.90
CA ASP A 163 -11.53 16.66 9.69
C ASP A 163 -12.63 17.08 10.66
N ILE A 164 -13.57 16.17 10.96
CA ILE A 164 -14.64 16.40 11.95
C ILE A 164 -14.10 16.55 13.38
N LYS A 165 -12.98 15.88 13.72
CA LYS A 165 -12.38 15.93 15.06
C LYS A 165 -11.46 17.15 15.28
N SER A 166 -11.08 17.82 14.20
CA SER A 166 -10.20 19.00 14.23
C SER A 166 -10.95 20.33 14.08
N SER A 167 -12.26 20.31 13.86
CA SER A 167 -13.20 21.45 13.88
C SER A 167 -13.95 21.51 15.19
#